data_e014a13465afc443e518d9f73b4cb6e7
#
_entry.id   e014a13465afc443e518d9f73b4cb6e7
#
_cell.length_a   1.000
_cell.length_b   1.000
_cell.length_c   1.000
_cell.angle_alpha   90.00
_cell.angle_beta   90.00
_cell.angle_gamma   90.00
#
_symmetry.space_group_name_H-M   'P 1'
#
loop_
_entity.id
_entity.type
_entity.pdbx_description
1 polymer ?
#
loop_
_entity_poly.entity_id
_entity_poly.type
_entity_poly.pdbx_seq_one_letter_code
_entity_poly.pdbx_strand_id
1 'polypeptide(L)'
;MKFATVSTLRASSQPALVIEDRVHTLPYADMKAVIAAGAAKAASRTSKESLSLEEVNFHSPIHPTTLRDAYAFEQHVVTANRNRGREVPEEWYQFPVFYFTNPNAVFGHEDVIP
;
A
#
# COMPACT_ATOMS: atom_id res chain seq x y z
N MET A 1 0.15 0.23 15.92
CA MET A 1 0.11 1.52 15.21
C MET A 1 0.24 1.24 13.72
N LYS A 2 -0.74 1.61 12.92
CA LYS A 2 -0.77 1.40 11.46
C LYS A 2 -1.18 2.69 10.78
N PHE A 3 -0.48 3.10 9.73
CA PHE A 3 -0.91 4.24 8.90
C PHE A 3 -1.84 3.74 7.78
N ALA A 4 -2.84 4.54 7.46
CA ALA A 4 -3.83 4.24 6.43
C ALA A 4 -4.23 5.50 5.66
N THR A 5 -4.76 5.32 4.46
CA THR A 5 -5.49 6.35 3.73
C THR A 5 -6.95 6.01 3.77
N VAL A 6 -7.77 6.95 4.23
CA VAL A 6 -9.19 6.72 4.44
C VAL A 6 -10.03 7.84 3.81
N SER A 7 -11.27 7.53 3.45
CA SER A 7 -12.32 8.53 3.25
C SER A 7 -13.29 8.53 4.42
N THR A 8 -13.88 9.68 4.66
CA THR A 8 -14.89 9.92 5.69
C THR A 8 -16.05 10.67 5.07
N LEU A 9 -17.11 10.92 5.81
CA LEU A 9 -18.20 11.79 5.36
C LEU A 9 -17.73 13.22 5.02
N ARG A 10 -16.57 13.65 5.53
CA ARG A 10 -16.04 15.02 5.38
C ARG A 10 -14.87 15.14 4.41
N ALA A 11 -14.23 14.03 4.06
CA ALA A 11 -13.03 14.03 3.21
C ALA A 11 -12.98 12.79 2.33
N SER A 12 -12.70 13.00 1.04
CA SER A 12 -12.62 11.93 0.04
C SER A 12 -11.35 11.08 0.11
N SER A 13 -10.27 11.63 0.67
CA SER A 13 -9.00 10.92 0.88
C SER A 13 -8.18 11.66 1.91
N GLN A 14 -7.80 10.99 2.98
CA GLN A 14 -7.04 11.60 4.07
C GLN A 14 -6.13 10.56 4.74
N PRO A 15 -4.87 10.91 5.05
CA PRO A 15 -4.01 10.08 5.87
C PRO A 15 -4.56 9.96 7.29
N ALA A 16 -4.42 8.78 7.85
CA ALA A 16 -4.85 8.48 9.21
C ALA A 16 -3.88 7.54 9.92
N LEU A 17 -3.96 7.53 11.24
CA LEU A 17 -3.31 6.59 12.12
C LEU A 17 -4.37 5.70 12.78
N VAL A 18 -4.22 4.40 12.64
CA VAL A 18 -5.09 3.41 13.31
C VAL A 18 -4.38 2.95 14.58
N ILE A 19 -5.06 3.15 15.71
CA ILE A 19 -4.64 2.71 17.04
C ILE A 19 -5.75 1.82 17.56
N GLU A 20 -5.46 0.56 17.77
CA GLU A 20 -6.45 -0.47 18.12
C GLU A 20 -7.60 -0.48 17.11
N ASP A 21 -8.80 -0.11 17.51
CA ASP A 21 -10.03 -0.03 16.72
C ASP A 21 -10.45 1.42 16.37
N ARG A 22 -9.56 2.40 16.60
CA ARG A 22 -9.84 3.81 16.39
C ARG A 22 -8.96 4.41 15.29
N VAL A 23 -9.58 5.24 14.47
CA VAL A 23 -8.96 5.95 13.34
C VAL A 23 -8.81 7.42 13.68
N HIS A 24 -7.58 7.89 13.71
CA HIS A 24 -7.23 9.29 13.94
C HIS A 24 -6.72 9.92 12.66
N THR A 25 -7.37 10.95 12.17
CA THR A 25 -6.92 11.66 10.98
C THR A 25 -5.63 12.43 11.24
N LEU A 26 -4.83 12.60 10.17
CA LEU A 26 -3.54 13.28 10.22
C LEU A 26 -3.58 14.56 9.38
N PRO A 27 -2.96 15.67 9.83
CA PRO A 27 -2.95 16.92 9.13
C PRO A 27 -1.88 16.97 8.02
N TYR A 28 -1.93 16.02 7.11
CA TYR A 28 -1.05 15.90 5.94
C TYR A 28 -1.88 15.81 4.67
N ALA A 29 -1.34 16.31 3.58
CA ALA A 29 -2.03 16.31 2.29
C ALA A 29 -2.27 14.90 1.75
N ASP A 30 -1.30 14.00 1.93
CA ASP A 30 -1.35 12.61 1.48
C ASP A 30 -0.39 11.74 2.30
N MET A 31 -0.38 10.44 2.03
CA MET A 31 0.51 9.48 2.70
C MET A 31 1.99 9.71 2.35
N LYS A 32 2.31 10.26 1.18
CA LYS A 32 3.71 10.59 0.82
C LYS A 32 4.26 11.67 1.73
N ALA A 33 3.42 12.66 2.09
CA ALA A 33 3.79 13.69 3.06
C ALA A 33 3.99 13.12 4.48
N VAL A 34 3.19 12.11 4.87
CA VAL A 34 3.37 11.36 6.13
C VAL A 34 4.72 10.63 6.14
N ILE A 35 5.03 9.93 5.07
CA ILE A 35 6.30 9.20 4.91
C ILE A 35 7.48 10.17 4.99
N ALA A 36 7.42 11.28 4.26
CA ALA A 36 8.47 12.31 4.28
C ALA A 36 8.67 12.95 5.65
N ALA A 37 7.60 13.12 6.44
CA ALA A 37 7.68 13.64 7.79
C ALA A 37 8.29 12.66 8.80
N GLY A 38 8.19 11.36 8.51
CA GLY A 38 8.61 10.28 9.40
C GLY A 38 7.52 9.86 10.39
N ALA A 39 7.47 8.56 10.70
CA ALA A 39 6.39 7.94 11.46
C ALA A 39 6.18 8.55 12.85
N ALA A 40 7.25 8.80 13.61
CA ALA A 40 7.17 9.36 14.97
C ALA A 40 6.56 10.77 14.97
N LYS A 41 7.03 11.64 14.05
CA LYS A 41 6.52 12.99 13.90
C LYS A 41 5.07 13.02 13.42
N ALA A 42 4.71 12.12 12.49
CA ALA A 42 3.34 11.99 12.00
C ALA A 42 2.40 11.53 13.12
N ALA A 43 2.80 10.52 13.89
CA ALA A 43 2.02 10.00 15.01
C ALA A 43 1.78 11.04 16.12
N SER A 44 2.72 11.95 16.35
CA SER A 44 2.54 13.02 17.34
C SER A 44 1.54 14.10 16.91
N ARG A 45 1.05 14.07 15.68
CA ARG A 45 0.13 15.06 15.11
C ARG A 45 -1.27 14.51 14.83
N THR A 46 -1.62 13.39 15.45
CA THR A 46 -2.98 12.82 15.34
C THR A 46 -4.04 13.79 15.84
N SER A 47 -5.22 13.74 15.23
CA SER A 47 -6.39 14.44 15.73
C SER A 47 -6.75 13.93 17.13
N LYS A 48 -7.33 14.80 17.95
CA LYS A 48 -7.89 14.41 19.25
C LYS A 48 -9.20 13.60 19.07
N GLU A 49 -9.94 13.90 18.02
CA GLU A 49 -11.14 13.18 17.64
C GLU A 49 -10.73 11.90 16.91
N SER A 50 -11.45 10.83 17.17
CA SER A 50 -11.27 9.55 16.51
C SER A 50 -12.59 9.02 15.96
N LEU A 51 -12.50 8.29 14.86
CA LEU A 51 -13.61 7.58 14.22
C LEU A 51 -13.50 6.09 14.53
N SER A 52 -14.59 5.37 14.45
CA SER A 52 -14.57 3.91 14.42
C SER A 52 -14.12 3.41 13.05
N LEU A 53 -13.75 2.14 12.95
CA LEU A 53 -13.40 1.52 11.67
C LEU A 53 -14.57 1.51 10.68
N GLU A 54 -15.80 1.47 11.18
CA GLU A 54 -17.04 1.45 10.38
C GLU A 54 -17.41 2.83 9.81
N GLU A 55 -16.85 3.91 10.36
CA GLU A 55 -17.10 5.28 9.89
C GLU A 55 -16.17 5.72 8.76
N VAL A 56 -15.28 4.84 8.32
CA VAL A 56 -14.30 5.14 7.29
C VAL A 56 -14.25 4.06 6.21
N ASN A 57 -13.93 4.45 4.97
CA ASN A 57 -13.55 3.50 3.93
C ASN A 57 -12.03 3.55 3.75
N PHE A 58 -11.40 2.38 3.71
CA PHE A 58 -9.96 2.25 3.53
C PHE A 58 -9.62 2.21 2.03
N HIS A 59 -8.68 3.03 1.63
CA HIS A 59 -8.16 3.09 0.28
C HIS A 59 -6.77 2.50 0.19
N SER A 60 -6.26 2.36 -1.04
CA SER A 60 -4.83 2.12 -1.26
C SER A 60 -4.03 3.15 -0.45
N PRO A 61 -3.02 2.74 0.32
CA PRO A 61 -2.30 3.65 1.21
C PRO A 61 -1.60 4.78 0.47
N ILE A 62 -1.18 4.54 -0.77
CA ILE A 62 -0.57 5.54 -1.65
C ILE A 62 -1.08 5.39 -3.08
N HIS A 63 -1.08 6.48 -3.84
CA HIS A 63 -1.16 6.44 -5.30
C HIS A 63 0.26 6.45 -5.86
N PRO A 64 0.79 5.30 -6.32
CA PRO A 64 2.15 5.22 -6.81
C PRO A 64 2.27 5.89 -8.18
N THR A 65 3.42 6.51 -8.46
CA THR A 65 3.74 7.00 -9.81
C THR A 65 4.26 5.88 -10.70
N THR A 66 4.85 4.87 -10.11
CA THR A 66 5.31 3.64 -10.79
C THR A 66 5.07 2.46 -9.89
N LEU A 67 4.78 1.31 -10.48
CA LEU A 67 4.64 0.04 -9.79
C LEU A 67 5.47 -1.01 -10.51
N ARG A 68 6.29 -1.74 -9.76
CA ARG A 68 7.16 -2.78 -10.29
C ARG A 68 7.04 -4.04 -9.46
N ASP A 69 6.95 -5.17 -10.13
CA ASP A 69 7.11 -6.47 -9.51
C ASP A 69 8.51 -6.99 -9.84
N ALA A 70 9.29 -7.26 -8.82
CA ALA A 70 10.69 -7.62 -8.98
C ALA A 70 10.93 -9.12 -9.17
N TYR A 71 9.89 -9.96 -9.04
CA TYR A 71 9.97 -11.42 -9.26
C TYR A 71 11.16 -12.05 -8.51
N ALA A 72 11.34 -11.64 -7.25
CA ALA A 72 12.58 -11.85 -6.51
C ALA A 72 12.63 -13.14 -5.66
N PHE A 73 11.49 -13.81 -5.45
CA PHE A 73 11.44 -15.03 -4.63
C PHE A 73 11.76 -16.27 -5.46
N GLU A 74 12.98 -16.80 -5.33
CA GLU A 74 13.45 -17.96 -6.09
C GLU A 74 12.50 -19.16 -6.02
N GLN A 75 12.00 -19.51 -4.84
CA GLN A 75 11.05 -20.62 -4.69
C GLN A 75 9.79 -20.41 -5.54
N HIS A 76 9.28 -19.18 -5.62
CA HIS A 76 8.15 -18.86 -6.48
C HIS A 76 8.50 -19.03 -7.95
N VAL A 77 9.66 -18.52 -8.37
CA VAL A 77 10.15 -18.62 -9.76
C VAL A 77 10.35 -20.07 -10.18
N VAL A 78 11.02 -20.87 -9.36
CA VAL A 78 11.24 -22.30 -9.60
C VAL A 78 9.90 -23.05 -9.71
N THR A 79 8.99 -22.79 -8.78
CA THR A 79 7.66 -23.45 -8.79
C THR A 79 6.85 -23.07 -10.02
N ALA A 80 6.83 -21.78 -10.37
CA ALA A 80 6.08 -21.31 -11.54
C ALA A 80 6.62 -21.87 -12.86
N ASN A 81 7.96 -21.96 -13.01
CA ASN A 81 8.57 -22.55 -14.21
C ASN A 81 8.33 -24.05 -14.26
N ARG A 82 8.54 -24.78 -13.16
CA ARG A 82 8.26 -26.22 -13.08
C ARG A 82 6.81 -26.56 -13.44
N ASN A 83 5.83 -25.80 -12.97
CA ASN A 83 4.42 -26.00 -13.30
C ASN A 83 4.12 -25.78 -14.81
N ARG A 84 4.99 -25.06 -15.51
CA ARG A 84 4.92 -24.83 -16.97
C ARG A 84 5.82 -25.81 -17.76
N GLY A 85 6.44 -26.80 -17.11
CA GLY A 85 7.38 -27.74 -17.74
C GLY A 85 8.69 -27.08 -18.20
N ARG A 86 9.12 -26.01 -17.52
CA ARG A 86 10.33 -25.23 -17.87
C ARG A 86 11.30 -25.19 -16.70
N GLU A 87 12.56 -24.98 -16.98
CA GLU A 87 13.58 -24.60 -16.00
C GLU A 87 13.63 -23.08 -15.85
N VAL A 88 14.20 -22.64 -14.73
CA VAL A 88 14.45 -21.20 -14.52
C VAL A 88 15.52 -20.76 -15.50
N PRO A 89 15.31 -19.71 -16.29
CA PRO A 89 16.33 -19.18 -17.20
C PRO A 89 17.56 -18.73 -16.40
N GLU A 90 18.75 -19.00 -16.91
CA GLU A 90 20.01 -18.64 -16.25
C GLU A 90 20.13 -17.12 -16.04
N GLU A 91 19.58 -16.33 -16.94
CA GLU A 91 19.55 -14.86 -16.90
C GLU A 91 18.84 -14.35 -15.64
N TRP A 92 17.89 -15.12 -15.09
CA TRP A 92 17.22 -14.74 -13.86
C TRP A 92 18.18 -14.63 -12.67
N TYR A 93 19.26 -15.41 -12.66
CA TYR A 93 20.31 -15.34 -11.63
C TYR A 93 21.38 -14.27 -11.91
N GLN A 94 21.45 -13.77 -13.13
CA GLN A 94 22.48 -12.82 -13.55
C GLN A 94 22.03 -11.37 -13.49
N PHE A 95 20.72 -11.12 -13.72
CA PHE A 95 20.16 -9.77 -13.82
C PHE A 95 18.94 -9.59 -12.92
N PRO A 96 18.75 -8.38 -12.33
CA PRO A 96 17.50 -8.05 -11.64
C PRO A 96 16.34 -8.04 -12.64
N VAL A 97 15.50 -9.08 -12.59
CA VAL A 97 14.30 -9.16 -13.44
C VAL A 97 13.14 -8.46 -12.75
N PHE A 98 12.51 -7.54 -13.43
CA PHE A 98 11.27 -6.91 -12.98
C PHE A 98 10.39 -6.53 -14.16
N TYR A 99 9.10 -6.37 -13.93
CA TYR A 99 8.19 -5.81 -14.91
C TYR A 99 7.42 -4.63 -14.32
N PHE A 100 7.06 -3.68 -15.19
CA PHE A 100 6.18 -2.59 -14.85
C PHE A 100 4.73 -3.07 -14.85
N THR A 101 3.96 -2.63 -13.87
CA THR A 101 2.53 -2.84 -13.83
C THR A 101 1.80 -1.49 -13.76
N ASN A 102 0.48 -1.53 -13.94
CA ASN A 102 -0.32 -0.32 -14.04
C ASN A 102 -0.48 0.36 -12.66
N PRO A 103 0.11 1.54 -12.43
CA PRO A 103 -0.01 2.26 -11.18
C PRO A 103 -1.41 2.90 -10.97
N ASN A 104 -2.24 2.95 -12.02
CA ASN A 104 -3.59 3.51 -11.94
C ASN A 104 -4.66 2.46 -11.58
N ALA A 105 -4.29 1.17 -11.52
CA ALA A 105 -5.17 0.07 -11.17
C ALA A 105 -4.80 -0.49 -9.78
N VAL A 106 -4.71 0.39 -8.78
CA VAL A 106 -4.46 0.02 -7.39
C VAL A 106 -5.74 0.19 -6.59
N PHE A 107 -6.22 -0.90 -6.06
CA PHE A 107 -7.49 -0.98 -5.33
C PHE A 107 -7.26 -0.92 -3.82
N GLY A 108 -8.23 -0.40 -3.09
CA GLY A 108 -8.28 -0.38 -1.65
C GLY A 108 -8.98 -1.61 -1.07
N HIS A 109 -9.25 -1.56 0.22
CA HIS A 109 -10.00 -2.59 0.91
C HIS A 109 -11.46 -2.58 0.43
N GLU A 110 -12.00 -3.74 0.11
CA GLU A 110 -13.38 -3.94 -0.38
C GLU A 110 -13.70 -3.30 -1.74
N ASP A 111 -12.73 -2.75 -2.45
CA ASP A 111 -12.94 -2.29 -3.82
C ASP A 111 -13.27 -3.48 -4.74
N VAL A 112 -14.22 -3.28 -5.64
CA VAL A 112 -14.56 -4.28 -6.66
C VAL A 112 -13.49 -4.26 -7.75
N ILE A 113 -12.81 -5.37 -7.92
CA ILE A 113 -11.84 -5.57 -9.01
C ILE A 113 -12.63 -6.02 -10.25
N PRO A 114 -12.61 -5.27 -11.38
CA PRO A 114 -13.35 -5.57 -12.59
C PRO A 114 -12.83 -6.82 -13.32
#